data_bfc1a195463e8ecc55311fb395b9e0f3
#
_entry.id   bfc1a195463e8ecc55311fb395b9e0f3
#
_cell.length_a   1.000
_cell.length_b   1.000
_cell.length_c   1.000
_cell.angle_alpha   90.00
_cell.angle_beta   90.00
_cell.angle_gamma   90.00
#
_symmetry.space_group_name_H-M   'P 1'
#
loop_
_entity.id
_entity.type
_entity.pdbx_description
1 polymer ?
#
loop_
_entity_poly.entity_id
_entity_poly.type
_entity_poly.pdbx_seq_one_letter_code
_entity_poly.pdbx_strand_id
1 'polypeptide(L)'
;KRASPVSEDGTATPADGGVTVEGNRIGSYADLVDFIVDQLYDDATRAAWTGSAVGLGTVNAFARRLIASKKDLARLIRGDLATRRPHQINTAESGQVTVVDLHNLPDRAQRFVVGVTLKTEFERKERSGTAKPLLFVVLDELNKYAPREGSSPIKEVLLDIAERGRSLGVVLIGAQQTASEVERRIVANSAIRVVGRLDPAEASRPEYGFLPPAQRQRALLATPGTMFVSQPEIPVPLCVEFPFPAWATRPAEAGAAPSTARSVVQRIDPFAVVGAGLRGLSDDDIPF
;
A
#
# COMPACT_ATOMS: atom_id res chain seq x y z
N LYS A 1 -6.56 -13.42 -25.58
CA LYS A 1 -5.65 -14.24 -26.41
C LYS A 1 -4.26 -14.15 -25.79
N ARG A 2 -3.61 -15.31 -25.52
CA ARG A 2 -2.23 -15.36 -25.06
C ARG A 2 -1.34 -14.88 -26.21
N ALA A 3 -0.44 -13.92 -25.92
CA ALA A 3 0.66 -13.62 -26.82
C ALA A 3 1.49 -14.90 -27.00
N SER A 4 1.61 -15.39 -28.22
CA SER A 4 2.51 -16.51 -28.55
C SER A 4 3.94 -15.95 -28.51
N PRO A 5 4.91 -16.64 -27.89
CA PRO A 5 6.32 -16.32 -28.09
C PRO A 5 6.69 -16.58 -29.56
N VAL A 6 7.48 -15.69 -30.09
CA VAL A 6 7.97 -15.73 -31.47
C VAL A 6 8.72 -17.03 -31.75
N SER A 7 8.41 -17.58 -32.89
CA SER A 7 8.86 -18.75 -33.62
C SER A 7 10.23 -19.36 -33.28
N GLU A 8 10.24 -20.69 -33.37
CA GLU A 8 11.37 -21.63 -33.27
C GLU A 8 12.45 -21.52 -34.36
N ASP A 9 12.46 -20.47 -35.16
CA ASP A 9 13.55 -20.25 -36.14
C ASP A 9 14.64 -19.42 -35.49
N GLY A 10 15.74 -20.04 -35.14
CA GLY A 10 16.99 -19.61 -34.54
C GLY A 10 17.59 -18.23 -34.89
N THR A 11 16.77 -17.24 -35.16
CA THR A 11 17.17 -15.83 -35.25
C THR A 11 17.19 -15.22 -33.84
N ALA A 12 18.35 -14.75 -33.44
CA ALA A 12 18.64 -14.07 -32.21
C ALA A 12 17.49 -13.14 -31.85
N THR A 13 16.85 -13.40 -30.70
CA THR A 13 15.89 -12.48 -30.09
C THR A 13 16.57 -11.12 -29.99
N PRO A 14 16.01 -10.05 -30.58
CA PRO A 14 16.62 -8.73 -30.44
C PRO A 14 16.74 -8.41 -28.95
N ALA A 15 17.84 -7.80 -28.55
CA ALA A 15 18.15 -7.37 -27.17
C ALA A 15 17.15 -6.33 -26.61
N ASP A 16 16.12 -6.06 -27.30
CA ASP A 16 15.06 -5.09 -27.15
C ASP A 16 13.77 -5.83 -26.77
N GLY A 17 13.43 -5.83 -25.48
CA GLY A 17 12.26 -6.51 -24.92
C GLY A 17 10.93 -5.93 -25.38
N GLY A 18 10.52 -6.21 -26.61
CA GLY A 18 9.20 -5.87 -27.13
C GLY A 18 8.40 -7.12 -27.47
N VAL A 19 7.07 -7.00 -27.52
CA VAL A 19 6.15 -8.06 -27.96
C VAL A 19 5.53 -7.62 -29.28
N THR A 20 5.43 -8.52 -30.26
CA THR A 20 4.73 -8.25 -31.51
C THR A 20 3.30 -8.76 -31.42
N VAL A 21 2.33 -7.85 -31.61
CA VAL A 21 0.89 -8.17 -31.60
C VAL A 21 0.32 -7.73 -32.96
N GLU A 22 -0.22 -8.68 -33.73
CA GLU A 22 -0.83 -8.41 -35.04
C GLU A 22 0.07 -7.59 -35.98
N GLY A 23 1.38 -7.91 -35.99
CA GLY A 23 2.38 -7.20 -36.79
C GLY A 23 2.90 -5.87 -36.20
N ASN A 24 2.31 -5.37 -35.12
CA ASN A 24 2.74 -4.15 -34.46
C ASN A 24 3.70 -4.49 -33.32
N ARG A 25 4.87 -3.86 -33.32
CA ARG A 25 5.84 -4.01 -32.23
C ARG A 25 5.48 -3.09 -31.07
N ILE A 26 5.30 -3.67 -29.90
CA ILE A 26 5.02 -2.96 -28.65
C ILE A 26 6.25 -3.10 -27.74
N GLY A 27 7.09 -2.07 -27.69
CA GLY A 27 8.30 -2.03 -26.86
C GLY A 27 8.18 -1.11 -25.65
N SER A 28 7.18 -0.22 -25.65
CA SER A 28 6.97 0.74 -24.59
C SER A 28 5.49 0.85 -24.23
N TYR A 29 5.21 1.49 -23.07
CA TYR A 29 3.83 1.83 -22.71
C TYR A 29 3.16 2.76 -23.73
N ALA A 30 3.94 3.66 -24.32
CA ALA A 30 3.42 4.56 -25.35
C ALA A 30 2.93 3.77 -26.57
N ASP A 31 3.72 2.82 -27.05
CA ASP A 31 3.34 1.97 -28.19
C ASP A 31 2.09 1.15 -27.88
N LEU A 32 1.98 0.62 -26.64
CA LEU A 32 0.78 -0.08 -26.19
C LEU A 32 -0.46 0.79 -26.24
N VAL A 33 -0.35 2.03 -25.75
CA VAL A 33 -1.46 2.98 -25.77
C VAL A 33 -1.86 3.34 -27.19
N ASP A 34 -0.89 3.60 -28.07
CA ASP A 34 -1.15 3.91 -29.49
C ASP A 34 -1.83 2.74 -30.17
N PHE A 35 -1.32 1.54 -30.00
CA PHE A 35 -1.94 0.32 -30.52
C PHE A 35 -3.40 0.15 -30.06
N ILE A 36 -3.67 0.32 -28.74
CA ILE A 36 -5.04 0.20 -28.21
C ILE A 36 -5.94 1.28 -28.82
N VAL A 37 -5.45 2.51 -28.94
CA VAL A 37 -6.22 3.62 -29.50
C VAL A 37 -6.54 3.36 -30.97
N ASP A 38 -5.58 2.88 -31.74
CA ASP A 38 -5.78 2.54 -33.16
C ASP A 38 -6.85 1.44 -33.31
N GLN A 39 -6.80 0.38 -32.50
CA GLN A 39 -7.81 -0.68 -32.49
C GLN A 39 -9.20 -0.17 -32.12
N LEU A 40 -9.30 0.80 -31.23
CA LEU A 40 -10.57 1.39 -30.81
C LEU A 40 -11.21 2.30 -31.87
N TYR A 41 -10.40 2.91 -32.72
CA TYR A 41 -10.89 3.79 -33.79
C TYR A 41 -11.04 3.08 -35.13
N ASP A 42 -10.51 1.89 -35.30
CA ASP A 42 -10.77 1.05 -36.48
C ASP A 42 -12.15 0.40 -36.34
N ASP A 43 -13.03 0.68 -37.31
CA ASP A 43 -14.42 0.20 -37.32
C ASP A 43 -14.51 -1.34 -37.35
N ALA A 44 -13.55 -2.01 -38.00
CA ALA A 44 -13.53 -3.47 -38.13
C ALA A 44 -13.20 -4.16 -36.78
N THR A 45 -12.32 -3.58 -36.00
CA THR A 45 -11.85 -4.19 -34.75
C THR A 45 -12.56 -3.67 -33.51
N ARG A 46 -13.09 -2.42 -33.55
CA ARG A 46 -13.78 -1.79 -32.42
C ARG A 46 -14.87 -2.65 -31.81
N ALA A 47 -15.75 -3.19 -32.66
CA ALA A 47 -16.87 -4.01 -32.19
C ALA A 47 -16.41 -5.28 -31.48
N ALA A 48 -15.31 -5.87 -31.90
CA ALA A 48 -14.71 -7.05 -31.26
C ALA A 48 -14.06 -6.71 -29.89
N TRP A 49 -13.55 -5.48 -29.74
CA TRP A 49 -12.88 -5.03 -28.51
C TRP A 49 -13.85 -4.48 -27.46
N THR A 50 -14.87 -3.74 -27.89
CA THR A 50 -15.76 -3.04 -26.99
C THR A 50 -17.16 -3.66 -26.87
N GLY A 51 -17.51 -4.54 -27.81
CA GLY A 51 -18.89 -4.98 -28.02
C GLY A 51 -19.70 -3.96 -28.83
N SER A 52 -20.76 -4.42 -29.47
CA SER A 52 -21.60 -3.61 -30.37
C SER A 52 -22.42 -2.51 -29.67
N ALA A 53 -22.60 -2.61 -28.35
CA ALA A 53 -23.44 -1.70 -27.59
C ALA A 53 -22.71 -0.44 -27.07
N VAL A 54 -21.38 -0.37 -27.20
CA VAL A 54 -20.60 0.75 -26.67
C VAL A 54 -20.55 1.91 -27.65
N GLY A 55 -21.13 3.04 -27.26
CA GLY A 55 -21.15 4.25 -28.08
C GLY A 55 -19.78 4.94 -28.19
N LEU A 56 -19.55 5.62 -29.34
CA LEU A 56 -18.31 6.34 -29.61
C LEU A 56 -17.93 7.37 -28.53
N GLY A 57 -18.91 7.96 -27.84
CA GLY A 57 -18.65 8.89 -26.73
C GLY A 57 -17.88 8.23 -25.58
N THR A 58 -18.21 6.99 -25.25
CA THR A 58 -17.54 6.20 -24.22
C THR A 58 -16.12 5.82 -24.68
N VAL A 59 -15.98 5.39 -25.94
CA VAL A 59 -14.67 5.07 -26.55
C VAL A 59 -13.77 6.29 -26.51
N ASN A 60 -14.26 7.47 -26.94
CA ASN A 60 -13.52 8.71 -26.92
C ASN A 60 -13.09 9.14 -25.50
N ALA A 61 -13.97 8.95 -24.52
CA ALA A 61 -13.65 9.25 -23.12
C ALA A 61 -12.57 8.32 -22.58
N PHE A 62 -12.61 7.04 -22.91
CA PHE A 62 -11.59 6.06 -22.54
C PHE A 62 -10.25 6.38 -23.22
N ALA A 63 -10.24 6.56 -24.54
CA ALA A 63 -9.03 6.87 -25.31
C ALA A 63 -8.32 8.14 -24.78
N ARG A 64 -9.07 9.21 -24.49
CA ARG A 64 -8.49 10.43 -23.90
C ARG A 64 -7.82 10.16 -22.55
N ARG A 65 -8.43 9.34 -21.68
CA ARG A 65 -7.85 8.99 -20.38
C ARG A 65 -6.60 8.13 -20.55
N LEU A 66 -6.61 7.20 -21.49
CA LEU A 66 -5.49 6.33 -21.79
C LEU A 66 -4.31 7.13 -22.35
N ILE A 67 -4.55 8.00 -23.33
CA ILE A 67 -3.53 8.91 -23.87
C ILE A 67 -2.96 9.82 -22.77
N ALA A 68 -3.82 10.39 -21.92
CA ALA A 68 -3.36 11.24 -20.82
C ALA A 68 -2.48 10.50 -19.80
N SER A 69 -2.63 9.16 -19.68
CA SER A 69 -1.81 8.36 -18.75
C SER A 69 -0.36 8.16 -19.25
N LYS A 70 -0.09 8.35 -20.56
CA LYS A 70 1.27 8.19 -21.12
C LYS A 70 2.32 9.00 -20.36
N LYS A 71 2.01 10.28 -20.08
CA LYS A 71 2.94 11.19 -19.39
C LYS A 71 3.33 10.70 -18.00
N ASP A 72 2.43 9.99 -17.32
CA ASP A 72 2.60 9.56 -15.93
C ASP A 72 3.21 8.16 -15.83
N LEU A 73 2.91 7.27 -16.79
CA LEU A 73 3.24 5.86 -16.70
C LEU A 73 4.33 5.39 -17.67
N ALA A 74 4.65 6.15 -18.72
CA ALA A 74 5.61 5.72 -19.75
C ALA A 74 7.01 5.42 -19.20
N ARG A 75 7.40 6.07 -18.09
CA ARG A 75 8.69 5.83 -17.44
C ARG A 75 8.67 4.66 -16.47
N LEU A 76 7.48 4.25 -16.01
CA LEU A 76 7.31 3.15 -15.06
C LEU A 76 7.10 1.81 -15.76
N ILE A 77 6.38 1.80 -16.86
CA ILE A 77 6.10 0.60 -17.63
C ILE A 77 7.08 0.55 -18.80
N ARG A 78 8.10 -0.27 -18.64
CA ARG A 78 9.25 -0.37 -19.53
C ARG A 78 9.34 -1.78 -20.12
N GLY A 79 8.84 -1.96 -21.33
CA GLY A 79 8.94 -3.23 -22.07
C GLY A 79 10.38 -3.57 -22.50
N ASP A 80 11.19 -2.55 -22.74
CA ASP A 80 12.61 -2.69 -23.12
C ASP A 80 13.50 -3.24 -22.01
N LEU A 81 13.03 -3.18 -20.74
CA LEU A 81 13.74 -3.72 -19.57
C LEU A 81 13.31 -5.14 -19.18
N ALA A 82 12.31 -5.71 -19.86
CA ALA A 82 11.72 -7.01 -19.52
C ALA A 82 12.72 -8.17 -19.49
N THR A 83 13.81 -8.08 -20.27
CA THR A 83 14.88 -9.07 -20.33
C THR A 83 16.02 -8.81 -19.35
N ARG A 84 16.07 -7.62 -18.75
CA ARG A 84 17.11 -7.23 -17.80
C ARG A 84 16.51 -7.21 -16.42
N ARG A 85 16.74 -8.23 -15.60
CA ARG A 85 16.37 -8.41 -14.21
C ARG A 85 15.14 -7.57 -13.83
N PRO A 86 14.00 -8.18 -13.62
CA PRO A 86 12.80 -7.41 -13.22
C PRO A 86 13.16 -6.54 -12.02
N HIS A 87 12.92 -5.25 -12.11
CA HIS A 87 12.93 -4.35 -10.95
C HIS A 87 11.70 -4.67 -10.11
N GLN A 88 11.63 -5.91 -9.64
CA GLN A 88 10.58 -6.35 -8.75
C GLN A 88 10.97 -5.93 -7.35
N ILE A 89 9.99 -5.37 -6.65
CA ILE A 89 10.11 -5.18 -5.22
C ILE A 89 10.23 -6.59 -4.63
N ASN A 90 11.44 -6.92 -4.15
CA ASN A 90 11.66 -8.20 -3.51
C ASN A 90 11.13 -8.14 -2.07
N THR A 91 10.11 -8.90 -1.78
CA THR A 91 9.51 -9.05 -0.45
C THR A 91 9.59 -10.51 0.03
N ALA A 92 10.32 -11.35 -0.70
CA ALA A 92 10.32 -12.79 -0.47
C ALA A 92 11.19 -13.23 0.72
N GLU A 93 12.15 -12.39 1.15
CA GLU A 93 13.09 -12.74 2.21
C GLU A 93 12.55 -12.35 3.58
N SER A 94 12.62 -13.28 4.53
CA SER A 94 12.22 -13.02 5.91
C SER A 94 13.16 -12.00 6.58
N GLY A 95 12.57 -11.05 7.32
CA GLY A 95 13.35 -10.01 8.01
C GLY A 95 13.80 -8.85 7.12
N GLN A 96 13.39 -8.83 5.85
CA GLN A 96 13.69 -7.73 4.94
C GLN A 96 12.74 -6.56 5.17
N VAL A 97 13.29 -5.35 5.10
CA VAL A 97 12.53 -4.09 5.01
C VAL A 97 12.77 -3.49 3.64
N THR A 98 11.70 -3.31 2.88
CA THR A 98 11.73 -2.66 1.56
C THR A 98 11.02 -1.32 1.63
N VAL A 99 11.73 -0.24 1.34
CA VAL A 99 11.17 1.12 1.29
C VAL A 99 10.98 1.53 -0.16
N VAL A 100 9.75 1.89 -0.51
CA VAL A 100 9.41 2.38 -1.84
C VAL A 100 9.13 3.88 -1.75
N ASP A 101 10.10 4.69 -2.14
CA ASP A 101 9.96 6.14 -2.16
C ASP A 101 9.19 6.59 -3.41
N LEU A 102 8.05 7.22 -3.19
CA LEU A 102 7.12 7.63 -4.24
C LEU A 102 7.00 9.16 -4.37
N HIS A 103 7.68 9.93 -3.50
CA HIS A 103 7.39 11.37 -3.37
C HIS A 103 7.63 12.17 -4.65
N ASN A 104 8.55 11.74 -5.51
CA ASN A 104 8.84 12.40 -6.80
C ASN A 104 7.91 11.99 -7.94
N LEU A 105 6.98 11.07 -7.71
CA LEU A 105 6.05 10.62 -8.73
C LEU A 105 4.76 11.45 -8.72
N PRO A 106 4.14 11.71 -9.90
CA PRO A 106 2.79 12.23 -9.96
C PRO A 106 1.79 11.32 -9.25
N ASP A 107 0.71 11.86 -8.71
CA ASP A 107 -0.29 11.13 -7.91
C ASP A 107 -0.81 9.85 -8.60
N ARG A 108 -1.09 9.91 -9.91
CA ARG A 108 -1.52 8.71 -10.67
C ARG A 108 -0.45 7.63 -10.71
N ALA A 109 0.81 8.02 -10.87
CA ALA A 109 1.93 7.10 -10.89
C ALA A 109 2.15 6.47 -9.52
N GLN A 110 2.06 7.25 -8.43
CA GLN A 110 2.10 6.74 -7.06
C GLN A 110 1.03 5.68 -6.82
N ARG A 111 -0.22 6.00 -7.16
CA ARG A 111 -1.35 5.06 -7.04
C ARG A 111 -1.14 3.80 -7.87
N PHE A 112 -0.63 3.94 -9.08
CA PHE A 112 -0.33 2.78 -9.94
C PHE A 112 0.70 1.85 -9.29
N VAL A 113 1.85 2.41 -8.83
CA VAL A 113 2.91 1.61 -8.19
C VAL A 113 2.39 0.92 -6.93
N VAL A 114 1.70 1.64 -6.05
CA VAL A 114 1.11 1.06 -4.84
C VAL A 114 0.11 -0.03 -5.18
N GLY A 115 -0.79 0.23 -6.13
CA GLY A 115 -1.82 -0.74 -6.52
C GLY A 115 -1.24 -2.03 -7.10
N VAL A 116 -0.26 -1.93 -8.01
CA VAL A 116 0.40 -3.10 -8.59
C VAL A 116 1.17 -3.87 -7.53
N THR A 117 1.92 -3.18 -6.68
CA THR A 117 2.71 -3.81 -5.61
C THR A 117 1.81 -4.57 -4.64
N LEU A 118 0.77 -3.91 -4.12
CA LEU A 118 -0.16 -4.53 -3.17
C LEU A 118 -0.87 -5.74 -3.78
N LYS A 119 -1.37 -5.59 -5.01
CA LYS A 119 -2.05 -6.67 -5.71
C LYS A 119 -1.14 -7.87 -5.92
N THR A 120 0.08 -7.63 -6.41
CA THR A 120 1.06 -8.70 -6.67
C THR A 120 1.41 -9.45 -5.40
N GLU A 121 1.64 -8.72 -4.29
CA GLU A 121 2.01 -9.32 -3.01
C GLU A 121 0.84 -10.06 -2.36
N PHE A 122 -0.36 -9.51 -2.45
CA PHE A 122 -1.55 -10.16 -1.93
C PHE A 122 -1.85 -11.45 -2.69
N GLU A 123 -1.85 -11.42 -4.04
CA GLU A 123 -2.00 -12.63 -4.88
C GLU A 123 -0.88 -13.65 -4.63
N ARG A 124 0.34 -13.21 -4.33
CA ARG A 124 1.43 -14.11 -3.96
C ARG A 124 1.12 -14.83 -2.65
N LYS A 125 0.61 -14.12 -1.65
CA LYS A 125 0.20 -14.70 -0.37
C LYS A 125 -1.00 -15.64 -0.53
N GLU A 126 -1.99 -15.28 -1.33
CA GLU A 126 -3.12 -16.17 -1.65
C GLU A 126 -2.66 -17.47 -2.30
N ARG A 127 -1.77 -17.39 -3.29
CA ARG A 127 -1.23 -18.58 -3.97
C ARG A 127 -0.37 -19.44 -3.06
N SER A 128 0.34 -18.85 -2.08
CA SER A 128 1.15 -19.62 -1.13
C SER A 128 0.30 -20.40 -0.13
N GLY A 129 -0.90 -19.89 0.16
CA GLY A 129 -1.82 -20.50 1.14
C GLY A 129 -1.29 -20.55 2.58
N THR A 130 -0.19 -19.85 2.87
CA THR A 130 0.46 -19.87 4.19
C THR A 130 0.50 -18.47 4.81
N ALA A 131 0.23 -18.41 6.11
CA ALA A 131 0.30 -17.15 6.85
C ALA A 131 1.75 -16.69 7.09
N LYS A 132 2.70 -17.59 7.18
CA LYS A 132 4.12 -17.28 7.42
C LYS A 132 4.95 -17.37 6.12
N PRO A 133 5.98 -16.52 5.99
CA PRO A 133 6.33 -15.40 6.85
C PRO A 133 5.28 -14.29 6.80
N LEU A 134 5.14 -13.50 7.89
CA LEU A 134 4.23 -12.35 7.90
C LEU A 134 4.73 -11.27 6.95
N LEU A 135 3.80 -10.65 6.25
CA LEU A 135 4.04 -9.48 5.40
C LEU A 135 3.41 -8.25 6.05
N PHE A 136 4.22 -7.30 6.47
CA PHE A 136 3.76 -6.00 6.95
C PHE A 136 3.72 -5.00 5.79
N VAL A 137 2.57 -4.43 5.56
CA VAL A 137 2.36 -3.36 4.59
C VAL A 137 2.13 -2.07 5.34
N VAL A 138 3.08 -1.15 5.23
CA VAL A 138 2.99 0.17 5.88
C VAL A 138 2.67 1.22 4.81
N LEU A 139 1.54 1.91 4.96
CA LEU A 139 1.10 2.98 4.06
C LEU A 139 0.97 4.28 4.84
N ASP A 140 1.77 5.27 4.46
CA ASP A 140 1.55 6.64 4.86
C ASP A 140 0.45 7.28 3.99
N GLU A 141 -0.32 8.19 4.57
CA GLU A 141 -1.49 8.81 3.90
C GLU A 141 -2.48 7.78 3.34
N LEU A 142 -2.90 6.83 4.19
CA LEU A 142 -3.82 5.75 3.78
C LEU A 142 -5.11 6.25 3.10
N ASN A 143 -5.63 7.42 3.51
CA ASN A 143 -6.78 8.08 2.87
C ASN A 143 -6.57 8.36 1.38
N LYS A 144 -5.33 8.51 0.92
CA LYS A 144 -4.99 8.69 -0.49
C LYS A 144 -5.30 7.45 -1.33
N TYR A 145 -5.11 6.26 -0.75
CA TYR A 145 -5.26 4.96 -1.43
C TYR A 145 -6.61 4.31 -1.16
N ALA A 146 -7.15 4.53 0.03
CA ALA A 146 -8.46 4.04 0.45
C ALA A 146 -9.34 5.19 0.97
N PRO A 147 -9.73 6.15 0.11
CA PRO A 147 -10.58 7.25 0.52
C PRO A 147 -11.97 6.75 0.92
N ARG A 148 -12.63 7.49 1.83
CA ARG A 148 -13.98 7.18 2.29
C ARG A 148 -14.98 7.07 1.12
N GLU A 149 -14.90 7.99 0.19
CA GLU A 149 -15.78 8.05 -0.97
C GLU A 149 -15.10 7.59 -2.25
N GLY A 150 -15.89 7.14 -3.21
CA GLY A 150 -15.40 6.61 -4.47
C GLY A 150 -14.90 5.17 -4.35
N SER A 151 -14.65 4.56 -5.50
CA SER A 151 -14.05 3.23 -5.62
C SER A 151 -12.81 3.29 -6.49
N SER A 152 -11.88 2.40 -6.22
CA SER A 152 -10.70 2.19 -7.04
C SER A 152 -10.19 0.76 -6.84
N PRO A 153 -9.48 0.19 -7.83
CA PRO A 153 -8.89 -1.14 -7.68
C PRO A 153 -7.95 -1.26 -6.46
N ILE A 154 -7.28 -0.16 -6.08
CA ILE A 154 -6.39 -0.14 -4.91
C ILE A 154 -7.21 -0.24 -3.62
N LYS A 155 -8.30 0.51 -3.54
CA LYS A 155 -9.21 0.48 -2.39
C LYS A 155 -9.78 -0.92 -2.18
N GLU A 156 -10.14 -1.62 -3.25
CA GLU A 156 -10.64 -2.99 -3.18
C GLU A 156 -9.58 -3.96 -2.65
N VAL A 157 -8.34 -3.87 -3.12
CA VAL A 157 -7.23 -4.68 -2.58
C VAL A 157 -6.99 -4.38 -1.10
N LEU A 158 -7.04 -3.12 -0.69
CA LEU A 158 -6.87 -2.73 0.71
C LEU A 158 -8.01 -3.21 1.60
N LEU A 159 -9.23 -3.26 1.08
CA LEU A 159 -10.37 -3.87 1.77
C LEU A 159 -10.17 -5.38 1.93
N ASP A 160 -9.76 -6.07 0.89
CA ASP A 160 -9.43 -7.49 0.95
C ASP A 160 -8.35 -7.79 2.00
N ILE A 161 -7.30 -6.95 2.05
CA ILE A 161 -6.25 -7.08 3.06
C ILE A 161 -6.82 -6.85 4.47
N ALA A 162 -7.65 -5.84 4.67
CA ALA A 162 -8.23 -5.53 5.97
C ALA A 162 -9.19 -6.62 6.48
N GLU A 163 -9.87 -7.33 5.57
CA GLU A 163 -10.87 -8.34 5.92
C GLU A 163 -10.29 -9.76 5.99
N ARG A 164 -9.37 -10.09 5.09
CA ARG A 164 -8.83 -11.45 4.92
C ARG A 164 -7.33 -11.57 5.17
N GLY A 165 -6.63 -10.43 5.31
CA GLY A 165 -5.17 -10.42 5.45
C GLY A 165 -4.67 -11.26 6.61
N ARG A 166 -5.41 -11.31 7.73
CA ARG A 166 -5.03 -12.10 8.90
C ARG A 166 -4.78 -13.58 8.57
N SER A 167 -5.69 -14.21 7.84
CA SER A 167 -5.56 -15.64 7.47
C SER A 167 -4.41 -15.88 6.50
N LEU A 168 -4.00 -14.87 5.75
CA LEU A 168 -2.91 -14.92 4.79
C LEU A 168 -1.58 -14.40 5.37
N GLY A 169 -1.58 -13.95 6.63
CA GLY A 169 -0.40 -13.35 7.25
C GLY A 169 0.00 -12.00 6.66
N VAL A 170 -0.97 -11.24 6.15
CA VAL A 170 -0.76 -9.86 5.68
C VAL A 170 -1.31 -8.89 6.73
N VAL A 171 -0.46 -8.01 7.23
CA VAL A 171 -0.77 -7.00 8.26
C VAL A 171 -0.69 -5.62 7.63
N LEU A 172 -1.81 -4.90 7.62
CA LEU A 172 -1.87 -3.51 7.15
C LEU A 172 -1.65 -2.54 8.31
N ILE A 173 -0.69 -1.65 8.15
CA ILE A 173 -0.44 -0.51 9.05
C ILE A 173 -0.68 0.76 8.23
N GLY A 174 -1.72 1.49 8.56
CA GLY A 174 -2.05 2.76 7.90
C GLY A 174 -1.79 3.94 8.81
N ALA A 175 -1.11 4.96 8.30
CA ALA A 175 -0.97 6.26 8.94
C ALA A 175 -1.78 7.31 8.17
N GLN A 176 -2.47 8.19 8.89
CA GLN A 176 -3.25 9.27 8.30
C GLN A 176 -3.47 10.39 9.33
N GLN A 177 -3.74 11.59 8.84
CA GLN A 177 -4.04 12.73 9.70
C GLN A 177 -5.49 12.68 10.22
N THR A 178 -6.43 12.24 9.40
CA THR A 178 -7.87 12.20 9.67
C THR A 178 -8.44 10.81 9.36
N ALA A 179 -8.92 10.08 10.38
CA ALA A 179 -9.51 8.77 10.17
C ALA A 179 -10.88 8.84 9.47
N SER A 180 -11.56 9.98 9.56
CA SER A 180 -12.86 10.18 8.91
C SER A 180 -12.79 10.21 7.38
N GLU A 181 -11.61 10.44 6.81
CA GLU A 181 -11.39 10.42 5.35
C GLU A 181 -11.04 9.03 4.79
N VAL A 182 -10.77 8.07 5.68
CA VAL A 182 -10.44 6.69 5.28
C VAL A 182 -11.70 5.85 5.16
N GLU A 183 -11.67 4.85 4.28
CA GLU A 183 -12.75 3.86 4.12
C GLU A 183 -13.12 3.23 5.47
N ARG A 184 -14.39 3.31 5.82
CA ARG A 184 -14.92 2.90 7.15
C ARG A 184 -14.65 1.44 7.47
N ARG A 185 -14.73 0.55 6.49
CA ARG A 185 -14.49 -0.89 6.69
C ARG A 185 -13.04 -1.18 7.10
N ILE A 186 -12.08 -0.43 6.56
CA ILE A 186 -10.67 -0.56 6.96
C ILE A 186 -10.48 -0.07 8.40
N VAL A 187 -11.05 1.10 8.73
CA VAL A 187 -10.98 1.64 10.10
C VAL A 187 -11.67 0.71 11.11
N ALA A 188 -12.84 0.16 10.74
CA ALA A 188 -13.59 -0.74 11.61
C ALA A 188 -12.85 -2.06 11.89
N ASN A 189 -12.14 -2.60 10.89
CA ASN A 189 -11.35 -3.84 11.02
C ASN A 189 -9.98 -3.64 11.68
N SER A 190 -9.58 -2.39 12.00
CA SER A 190 -8.32 -2.13 12.69
C SER A 190 -8.40 -2.57 14.15
N ALA A 191 -7.68 -3.64 14.48
CA ALA A 191 -7.62 -4.18 15.84
C ALA A 191 -6.85 -3.25 16.79
N ILE A 192 -5.74 -2.66 16.30
CA ILE A 192 -4.93 -1.73 17.07
C ILE A 192 -5.14 -0.33 16.49
N ARG A 193 -5.44 0.63 17.35
CA ARG A 193 -5.64 2.04 16.99
C ARG A 193 -4.75 2.91 17.84
N VAL A 194 -3.98 3.77 17.18
CA VAL A 194 -3.08 4.72 17.84
C VAL A 194 -3.49 6.12 17.43
N VAL A 195 -3.80 6.95 18.39
CA VAL A 195 -4.29 8.32 18.15
C VAL A 195 -3.44 9.31 18.93
N GLY A 196 -2.89 10.28 18.22
CA GLY A 196 -2.20 11.42 18.81
C GLY A 196 -3.15 12.58 19.12
N ARG A 197 -2.65 13.81 18.95
CA ARG A 197 -3.48 15.01 19.09
C ARG A 197 -4.56 15.07 18.04
N LEU A 198 -5.79 15.32 18.46
CA LEU A 198 -6.96 15.45 17.59
C LEU A 198 -7.38 16.90 17.42
N ASP A 199 -7.91 17.21 16.25
CA ASP A 199 -8.73 18.40 16.03
C ASP A 199 -10.13 18.21 16.67
N PRO A 200 -10.77 19.26 17.22
CA PRO A 200 -12.10 19.15 17.81
C PRO A 200 -13.19 18.59 16.88
N ALA A 201 -13.16 18.96 15.61
CA ALA A 201 -14.14 18.46 14.63
C ALA A 201 -13.94 16.97 14.36
N GLU A 202 -12.68 16.54 14.27
CA GLU A 202 -12.33 15.14 14.08
C GLU A 202 -12.65 14.29 15.32
N ALA A 203 -12.36 14.79 16.51
CA ALA A 203 -12.64 14.11 17.79
C ALA A 203 -14.11 13.75 17.98
N SER A 204 -15.04 14.50 17.36
CA SER A 204 -16.48 14.23 17.41
C SER A 204 -16.93 13.11 16.50
N ARG A 205 -16.07 12.63 15.58
CA ARG A 205 -16.41 11.62 14.59
C ARG A 205 -16.55 10.23 15.20
N PRO A 206 -17.42 9.37 14.61
CA PRO A 206 -17.64 7.99 15.08
C PRO A 206 -16.38 7.14 15.11
N GLU A 207 -15.44 7.42 14.23
CA GLU A 207 -14.15 6.71 14.08
C GLU A 207 -13.33 6.74 15.39
N TYR A 208 -13.54 7.76 16.24
CA TYR A 208 -12.89 7.92 17.55
C TYR A 208 -13.79 7.51 18.73
N GLY A 209 -14.92 6.84 18.45
CA GLY A 209 -15.85 6.37 19.48
C GLY A 209 -15.26 5.38 20.50
N PHE A 210 -14.14 4.75 20.16
CA PHE A 210 -13.40 3.84 21.05
C PHE A 210 -12.68 4.57 22.19
N LEU A 211 -12.45 5.89 22.08
CA LEU A 211 -11.90 6.69 23.16
C LEU A 211 -13.02 7.12 24.12
N PRO A 212 -12.91 6.82 25.43
CA PRO A 212 -13.80 7.36 26.44
C PRO A 212 -13.82 8.89 26.41
N PRO A 213 -14.91 9.56 26.82
CA PRO A 213 -15.03 11.01 26.75
C PRO A 213 -13.86 11.77 27.39
N ALA A 214 -13.41 11.34 28.57
CA ALA A 214 -12.27 11.95 29.25
C ALA A 214 -10.96 11.84 28.44
N GLN A 215 -10.69 10.70 27.84
CA GLN A 215 -9.49 10.52 27.01
C GLN A 215 -9.60 11.30 25.71
N ARG A 216 -10.79 11.39 25.13
CA ARG A 216 -11.04 12.21 23.95
C ARG A 216 -10.76 13.68 24.20
N GLN A 217 -11.18 14.21 25.36
CA GLN A 217 -10.86 15.58 25.77
C GLN A 217 -9.34 15.77 25.97
N ARG A 218 -8.67 14.79 26.57
CA ARG A 218 -7.20 14.83 26.70
C ARG A 218 -6.48 14.79 25.35
N ALA A 219 -7.01 14.07 24.36
CA ALA A 219 -6.44 14.01 23.02
C ALA A 219 -6.45 15.37 22.31
N LEU A 220 -7.42 16.26 22.60
CA LEU A 220 -7.43 17.62 22.05
C LEU A 220 -6.23 18.46 22.53
N LEU A 221 -5.73 18.17 23.72
CA LEU A 221 -4.66 18.90 24.37
C LEU A 221 -3.34 18.12 24.43
N ALA A 222 -3.26 16.97 23.73
CA ALA A 222 -2.09 16.12 23.76
C ALA A 222 -0.85 16.85 23.21
N THR A 223 0.24 16.71 23.92
CA THR A 223 1.56 17.23 23.50
C THR A 223 2.19 16.28 22.48
N PRO A 224 3.15 16.74 21.65
CA PRO A 224 3.89 15.87 20.75
C PRO A 224 4.50 14.68 21.51
N GLY A 225 4.35 13.48 20.95
CA GLY A 225 4.79 12.23 21.57
C GLY A 225 3.73 11.54 22.45
N THR A 226 2.68 12.25 22.89
CA THR A 226 1.57 11.64 23.63
C THR A 226 0.61 10.96 22.67
N MET A 227 0.36 9.66 22.88
CA MET A 227 -0.53 8.84 22.07
C MET A 227 -1.50 8.06 22.94
N PHE A 228 -2.70 7.80 22.41
CA PHE A 228 -3.70 6.92 22.99
C PHE A 228 -3.75 5.64 22.16
N VAL A 229 -3.44 4.52 22.79
CA VAL A 229 -3.36 3.20 22.16
C VAL A 229 -4.52 2.34 22.62
N SER A 230 -5.35 1.91 21.69
CA SER A 230 -6.42 0.93 21.92
C SER A 230 -6.03 -0.39 21.25
N GLN A 231 -6.21 -1.48 22.00
CA GLN A 231 -5.98 -2.84 21.50
C GLN A 231 -6.98 -3.80 22.15
N PRO A 232 -7.28 -4.96 21.52
CA PRO A 232 -8.33 -5.87 21.99
C PRO A 232 -8.09 -6.49 23.38
N GLU A 233 -6.84 -6.73 23.74
CA GLU A 233 -6.47 -7.40 24.99
C GLU A 233 -6.57 -6.52 26.23
N ILE A 234 -6.56 -5.20 26.02
CA ILE A 234 -6.65 -4.22 27.11
C ILE A 234 -7.97 -3.44 26.97
N PRO A 235 -8.91 -3.57 27.95
CA PRO A 235 -10.25 -3.01 27.82
C PRO A 235 -10.32 -1.49 27.74
N VAL A 236 -9.28 -0.80 28.22
CA VAL A 236 -9.23 0.66 28.27
C VAL A 236 -8.04 1.16 27.45
N PRO A 237 -8.22 2.15 26.58
CA PRO A 237 -7.10 2.72 25.83
C PRO A 237 -6.02 3.26 26.77
N LEU A 238 -4.77 2.95 26.46
CA LEU A 238 -3.60 3.40 27.21
C LEU A 238 -3.15 4.78 26.72
N CYS A 239 -2.82 5.67 27.63
CA CYS A 239 -2.10 6.90 27.32
C CYS A 239 -0.60 6.62 27.43
N VAL A 240 0.13 6.74 26.32
CA VAL A 240 1.54 6.41 26.21
C VAL A 240 2.32 7.63 25.75
N GLU A 241 3.48 7.85 26.31
CA GLU A 241 4.43 8.85 25.84
C GLU A 241 5.53 8.16 25.05
N PHE A 242 5.61 8.46 23.75
CA PHE A 242 6.69 8.01 22.91
C PHE A 242 7.91 8.90 23.11
N PRO A 243 9.11 8.33 23.25
CA PRO A 243 10.32 9.12 23.34
C PRO A 243 10.56 9.87 22.01
N PHE A 244 11.29 10.98 22.10
CA PHE A 244 11.73 11.67 20.90
C PHE A 244 12.50 10.69 20.00
N PRO A 245 12.20 10.63 18.69
CA PRO A 245 12.86 9.68 17.79
C PRO A 245 14.38 9.94 17.77
N ALA A 246 15.15 8.86 17.82
CA ALA A 246 16.61 8.91 17.78
C ALA A 246 17.15 9.49 16.46
N TRP A 247 16.31 9.49 15.41
CA TRP A 247 16.57 10.14 14.14
C TRP A 247 15.70 11.40 14.04
N ALA A 248 16.33 12.56 14.02
CA ALA A 248 15.62 13.81 13.77
C ALA A 248 15.33 13.94 12.27
N THR A 249 14.08 14.25 11.94
CA THR A 249 13.67 14.47 10.55
C THR A 249 14.04 15.86 10.04
N ARG A 250 14.31 16.80 10.96
CA ARG A 250 14.76 18.18 10.67
C ARG A 250 15.99 18.52 11.46
N PRO A 251 17.02 19.16 10.84
CA PRO A 251 18.25 19.56 11.57
C PRO A 251 17.97 20.44 12.79
N ALA A 252 16.94 21.31 12.75
CA ALA A 252 16.55 22.17 13.86
C ALA A 252 15.95 21.38 15.06
N GLU A 253 15.39 20.22 14.83
CA GLU A 253 14.81 19.35 15.87
C GLU A 253 15.91 18.57 16.60
N ALA A 254 17.04 18.31 15.94
CA ALA A 254 18.18 17.61 16.54
C ALA A 254 18.84 18.43 17.69
N GLY A 255 18.70 19.77 17.67
CA GLY A 255 19.21 20.65 18.71
C GLY A 255 18.23 20.92 19.87
N ALA A 256 16.96 20.48 19.71
CA ALA A 256 15.89 20.76 20.68
C ALA A 256 15.71 19.65 21.72
N ALA A 257 16.62 18.67 21.80
CA ALA A 257 16.59 17.65 22.86
C ALA A 257 16.70 18.35 24.23
N PRO A 258 15.71 18.22 25.13
CA PRO A 258 15.82 18.82 26.45
C PRO A 258 17.02 18.21 27.16
N SER A 259 17.94 19.06 27.61
CA SER A 259 19.21 18.71 28.27
C SER A 259 19.05 18.02 29.63
N THR A 260 17.83 17.65 30.01
CA THR A 260 17.50 17.11 31.33
C THR A 260 16.98 15.68 31.35
N ALA A 261 16.81 15.02 30.19
CA ALA A 261 16.63 13.58 30.21
C ALA A 261 18.01 12.92 30.32
N ARG A 262 18.52 12.74 31.53
CA ARG A 262 19.42 11.62 31.80
C ARG A 262 18.67 10.37 31.39
N SER A 263 18.89 9.98 30.15
CA SER A 263 18.42 8.71 29.63
C SER A 263 19.16 7.62 30.40
N VAL A 264 18.55 7.13 31.44
CA VAL A 264 18.73 5.73 31.79
C VAL A 264 18.06 4.99 30.62
N VAL A 265 18.80 4.86 29.54
CA VAL A 265 18.53 3.84 28.53
C VAL A 265 18.93 2.53 29.21
N GLN A 266 18.09 2.07 30.10
CA GLN A 266 17.97 0.65 30.31
C GLN A 266 17.59 0.13 28.94
N ARG A 267 18.51 -0.55 28.27
CA ARG A 267 18.20 -1.40 27.12
C ARG A 267 17.24 -2.46 27.65
N ILE A 268 15.96 -2.13 27.65
CA ILE A 268 14.92 -3.12 27.75
C ILE A 268 14.99 -3.81 26.38
N ASP A 269 15.64 -4.96 26.35
CA ASP A 269 15.51 -5.88 25.23
C ASP A 269 14.02 -6.20 25.16
N PRO A 270 13.28 -5.71 24.16
CA PRO A 270 11.85 -5.96 24.06
C PRO A 270 11.54 -7.46 23.93
N PHE A 271 12.55 -8.27 23.60
CA PHE A 271 12.43 -9.73 23.52
C PHE A 271 12.82 -10.42 24.85
N ALA A 272 13.53 -9.78 25.76
CA ALA A 272 13.86 -10.37 27.07
C ALA A 272 12.61 -10.51 27.96
N VAL A 273 11.65 -9.60 27.85
CA VAL A 273 10.38 -9.67 28.59
C VAL A 273 9.50 -10.79 28.03
N VAL A 274 9.51 -11.01 26.72
CA VAL A 274 8.79 -12.11 26.05
C VAL A 274 9.49 -13.44 26.34
N GLY A 275 10.82 -13.48 26.42
CA GLY A 275 11.61 -14.68 26.69
C GLY A 275 11.49 -15.22 28.11
N ALA A 276 11.15 -14.39 29.10
CA ALA A 276 10.97 -14.83 30.49
C ALA A 276 9.58 -15.49 30.73
N GLY A 277 8.57 -15.14 29.91
CA GLY A 277 7.22 -15.72 29.99
C GLY A 277 7.02 -16.98 29.14
N LEU A 278 7.90 -17.26 28.18
CA LEU A 278 7.74 -18.36 27.23
C LEU A 278 8.64 -19.57 27.48
N ARG A 279 9.42 -19.60 28.56
CA ARG A 279 10.13 -20.80 28.96
C ARG A 279 9.17 -21.80 29.57
N GLY A 280 8.58 -22.63 28.73
CA GLY A 280 7.69 -23.70 29.17
C GLY A 280 6.47 -23.93 28.27
N LEU A 281 6.30 -23.14 27.24
CA LEU A 281 5.24 -23.39 26.25
C LEU A 281 5.85 -24.07 25.03
N SER A 282 5.32 -25.21 24.66
CA SER A 282 5.62 -25.86 23.38
C SER A 282 4.94 -25.08 22.23
N ASP A 283 5.41 -25.27 21.01
CA ASP A 283 4.83 -24.64 19.82
C ASP A 283 3.32 -24.97 19.63
N ASP A 284 2.79 -25.95 20.33
CA ASP A 284 1.39 -26.38 20.29
C ASP A 284 0.49 -25.63 21.28
N ASP A 285 1.05 -24.82 22.19
CA ASP A 285 0.31 -24.12 23.25
C ASP A 285 -0.05 -22.66 22.94
N ILE A 286 0.20 -22.20 21.74
CA ILE A 286 -0.13 -20.83 21.32
C ILE A 286 -1.49 -20.84 20.59
N PRO A 287 -2.58 -20.36 21.21
CA PRO A 287 -3.86 -20.24 20.53
C PRO A 287 -3.80 -19.05 19.55
N PHE A 288 -3.93 -19.35 18.29
CA PHE A 288 -4.16 -18.38 17.22
C PHE A 288 -5.63 -18.32 16.80
#